data_082e90a07a8c4ad0676b7e8aa8703140
#
_entry.id   082e90a07a8c4ad0676b7e8aa8703140
#
_cell.length_a   1.000
_cell.length_b   1.000
_cell.length_c   1.000
_cell.angle_alpha   90.00
_cell.angle_beta   90.00
_cell.angle_gamma   90.00
#
_symmetry.space_group_name_H-M   'P 1'
#
loop_
_entity.id
_entity.type
_entity.pdbx_description
1 polymer ?
#
loop_
_entity_poly.entity_id
_entity_poly.type
_entity_poly.pdbx_seq_one_letter_code
_entity_poly.pdbx_strand_id
1 'polypeptide(L)'
;MKYSSFAVIGCLLALCSACQTPFSETGEQRILVFENLPIVFAPKVNMTSNEADTLVLHAGRVVLKKLTLPVLQQQTQVIAHVSLRSNGDPWDKSGSLFVIPVNDDLSLLDLAQGQFPVNQLAETYPGVAHFENLNQSYFPAVELLRFITPFGAGYYSDHPKMEKLKPPSITRWASEVAWSADISHLSSLFDNEVWVGVYIDTWSDQGYLIDVALDVKPAARTESPRQPRVVLPLINTTTYTERQRGYDGFAKADLEVEFELPKTITQAQFYFITTGHGGHSTGDEFTPREHRISLDGNLLSQFTPWRDDCTDFRHLNPSSGVWTETKEIEGKVIEVPIASSDYARSNWCPGSDVPPKKIALGNLQQGKHRLSVSIPAAQPAAENEYNSWSVSAYLVY
;
A
#
# COMPACT_ATOMS: atom_id res chain seq x y z
N MET A 1 -43.08 -37.82 44.38
CA MET A 1 -41.68 -38.14 44.07
C MET A 1 -41.52 -38.18 42.55
N LYS A 2 -41.05 -37.11 41.92
CA LYS A 2 -40.75 -37.07 40.49
C LYS A 2 -39.29 -36.53 40.33
N TYR A 3 -38.42 -37.42 39.89
CA TYR A 3 -37.03 -37.07 39.58
C TYR A 3 -36.97 -36.42 38.18
N SER A 4 -36.46 -35.19 38.11
CA SER A 4 -36.11 -34.52 36.85
C SER A 4 -34.65 -34.80 36.55
N SER A 5 -34.39 -35.45 35.42
CA SER A 5 -33.05 -35.63 34.87
C SER A 5 -32.62 -34.35 34.13
N PHE A 6 -31.52 -33.73 34.56
CA PHE A 6 -30.83 -32.69 33.82
C PHE A 6 -29.91 -33.34 32.79
N ALA A 7 -30.16 -33.06 31.50
CA ALA A 7 -29.25 -33.40 30.42
C ALA A 7 -28.21 -32.26 30.30
N VAL A 8 -26.94 -32.60 30.52
CA VAL A 8 -25.81 -31.73 30.25
C VAL A 8 -25.49 -31.83 28.76
N ILE A 9 -25.78 -30.78 28.03
CA ILE A 9 -25.35 -30.64 26.64
C ILE A 9 -23.90 -30.14 26.67
N GLY A 10 -22.94 -31.01 26.39
CA GLY A 10 -21.56 -30.66 26.17
C GLY A 10 -21.41 -29.98 24.81
N CYS A 11 -21.10 -28.68 24.81
CA CYS A 11 -20.62 -28.00 23.63
C CYS A 11 -19.20 -28.48 23.29
N LEU A 12 -19.09 -29.30 22.24
CA LEU A 12 -17.79 -29.53 21.59
C LEU A 12 -17.35 -28.22 20.89
N LEU A 13 -16.36 -27.57 21.47
CA LEU A 13 -15.59 -26.56 20.79
C LEU A 13 -14.73 -27.26 19.72
N ALA A 14 -15.15 -27.15 18.47
CA ALA A 14 -14.29 -27.51 17.34
C ALA A 14 -13.14 -26.50 17.24
N LEU A 15 -11.97 -26.96 17.62
CA LEU A 15 -10.70 -26.26 17.32
C LEU A 15 -10.54 -26.27 15.79
N CYS A 16 -10.87 -25.17 15.13
CA CYS A 16 -10.40 -24.91 13.77
C CYS A 16 -8.90 -24.65 13.81
N SER A 17 -8.09 -25.71 13.70
CA SER A 17 -6.73 -25.62 13.21
C SER A 17 -6.77 -24.91 11.86
N ALA A 18 -5.91 -23.90 11.68
CA ALA A 18 -5.72 -23.24 10.41
C ALA A 18 -5.59 -24.29 9.30
N CYS A 19 -6.60 -24.39 8.43
CA CYS A 19 -6.56 -25.24 7.26
C CYS A 19 -5.50 -24.71 6.31
N GLN A 20 -4.26 -25.20 6.46
CA GLN A 20 -3.32 -25.20 5.36
C GLN A 20 -3.87 -26.17 4.32
N THR A 21 -4.31 -25.64 3.20
CA THR A 21 -4.70 -26.48 2.05
C THR A 21 -3.50 -27.32 1.63
N PRO A 22 -3.65 -28.64 1.44
CA PRO A 22 -2.55 -29.51 1.02
C PRO A 22 -1.99 -29.03 -0.33
N PHE A 23 -0.68 -29.16 -0.51
CA PHE A 23 -0.01 -28.92 -1.78
C PHE A 23 -0.76 -29.60 -2.91
N SER A 24 -1.14 -28.83 -3.94
CA SER A 24 -1.67 -29.41 -5.17
C SER A 24 -0.57 -30.23 -5.84
N GLU A 25 -0.92 -31.23 -6.66
CA GLU A 25 0.03 -32.03 -7.45
C GLU A 25 0.92 -31.14 -8.37
N THR A 26 0.49 -29.91 -8.64
CA THR A 26 1.23 -28.88 -9.43
C THR A 26 2.24 -28.09 -8.60
N GLY A 27 2.27 -28.26 -7.26
CA GLY A 27 3.12 -27.48 -6.37
C GLY A 27 2.67 -26.00 -6.19
N GLU A 28 1.53 -25.63 -6.75
CA GLU A 28 0.92 -24.31 -6.55
C GLU A 28 0.22 -24.25 -5.19
N GLN A 29 0.41 -23.15 -4.47
CA GLN A 29 -0.25 -22.91 -3.19
C GLN A 29 -0.84 -21.51 -3.16
N ARG A 30 -2.12 -21.41 -2.77
CA ARG A 30 -2.79 -20.15 -2.42
C ARG A 30 -2.81 -19.98 -0.92
N ILE A 31 -2.23 -18.91 -0.43
CA ILE A 31 -2.17 -18.56 0.99
C ILE A 31 -3.17 -17.42 1.21
N LEU A 32 -4.25 -17.70 1.94
CA LEU A 32 -5.21 -16.69 2.33
C LEU A 32 -4.67 -15.94 3.54
N VAL A 33 -4.33 -14.68 3.35
CA VAL A 33 -3.81 -13.79 4.42
C VAL A 33 -4.95 -13.20 5.21
N PHE A 34 -5.87 -12.55 4.50
CA PHE A 34 -7.07 -11.93 5.07
C PHE A 34 -8.28 -12.30 4.26
N GLU A 35 -9.41 -12.52 4.94
CA GLU A 35 -10.71 -12.79 4.34
C GLU A 35 -11.75 -11.86 4.97
N ASN A 36 -12.37 -11.04 4.13
CA ASN A 36 -13.43 -10.10 4.54
C ASN A 36 -13.02 -9.22 5.75
N LEU A 37 -11.73 -8.82 5.78
CA LEU A 37 -11.15 -8.05 6.87
C LEU A 37 -11.68 -6.63 6.88
N PRO A 38 -12.26 -6.13 7.99
CA PRO A 38 -12.63 -4.73 8.11
C PRO A 38 -11.40 -3.85 8.35
N ILE A 39 -11.22 -2.80 7.54
CA ILE A 39 -10.28 -1.71 7.76
C ILE A 39 -11.09 -0.44 8.01
N VAL A 40 -10.96 0.12 9.20
CA VAL A 40 -11.79 1.22 9.69
C VAL A 40 -10.95 2.27 10.42
N PHE A 41 -11.54 3.42 10.74
CA PHE A 41 -10.97 4.37 11.66
C PHE A 41 -11.86 4.52 12.89
N ALA A 42 -11.46 3.91 13.99
CA ALA A 42 -12.22 3.87 15.23
C ALA A 42 -11.38 4.28 16.46
N PRO A 43 -10.94 5.55 16.57
CA PRO A 43 -9.98 5.99 17.60
C PRO A 43 -10.55 5.93 19.02
N LYS A 44 -11.87 5.81 19.18
CA LYS A 44 -12.53 5.69 20.47
C LYS A 44 -12.71 4.24 20.94
N VAL A 45 -12.40 3.29 20.09
CA VAL A 45 -12.52 1.86 20.35
C VAL A 45 -11.12 1.30 20.52
N ASN A 46 -10.87 0.60 21.63
CA ASN A 46 -9.61 -0.14 21.78
C ASN A 46 -9.67 -1.37 20.86
N MET A 47 -9.18 -1.23 19.66
CA MET A 47 -9.13 -2.30 18.67
C MET A 47 -7.88 -3.15 18.93
N THR A 48 -8.08 -4.25 19.63
CA THR A 48 -7.03 -5.27 19.81
C THR A 48 -7.50 -6.56 19.15
N SER A 49 -6.59 -7.26 18.49
CA SER A 49 -6.88 -8.62 18.05
C SER A 49 -6.82 -9.58 19.24
N ASN A 50 -7.70 -10.57 19.24
CA ASN A 50 -7.62 -11.70 20.16
C ASN A 50 -6.67 -12.80 19.65
N GLU A 51 -6.14 -12.68 18.43
CA GLU A 51 -5.22 -13.62 17.81
C GLU A 51 -3.78 -13.17 18.05
N ALA A 52 -2.93 -14.09 18.51
CA ALA A 52 -1.54 -13.80 18.85
C ALA A 52 -0.68 -13.43 17.63
N ASP A 53 -1.13 -13.77 16.43
CA ASP A 53 -0.50 -13.53 15.15
C ASP A 53 -1.07 -12.32 14.39
N THR A 54 -1.97 -11.56 15.01
CA THR A 54 -2.64 -10.41 14.39
C THR A 54 -2.47 -9.15 15.22
N LEU A 55 -2.06 -8.07 14.58
CA LEU A 55 -1.92 -6.75 15.20
C LEU A 55 -2.83 -5.74 14.50
N VAL A 56 -3.49 -4.91 15.30
CA VAL A 56 -4.30 -3.79 14.83
C VAL A 56 -3.67 -2.51 15.32
N LEU A 57 -3.31 -1.62 14.39
CA LEU A 57 -2.62 -0.37 14.68
C LEU A 57 -3.41 0.82 14.11
N HIS A 58 -3.02 2.03 14.48
CA HIS A 58 -3.52 3.29 13.92
C HIS A 58 -5.06 3.35 13.92
N ALA A 59 -5.66 3.00 15.06
CA ALA A 59 -7.12 3.00 15.26
C ALA A 59 -7.91 2.14 14.25
N GLY A 60 -7.30 1.05 13.74
CA GLY A 60 -7.92 0.10 12.81
C GLY A 60 -7.59 0.34 11.33
N ARG A 61 -6.83 1.39 10.99
CA ARG A 61 -6.40 1.63 9.62
C ARG A 61 -5.32 0.66 9.13
N VAL A 62 -4.58 0.07 10.05
CA VAL A 62 -3.51 -0.90 9.77
C VAL A 62 -3.82 -2.18 10.49
N VAL A 63 -3.85 -3.28 9.75
CA VAL A 63 -3.94 -4.63 10.30
C VAL A 63 -2.80 -5.47 9.72
N LEU A 64 -2.07 -6.15 10.61
CA LEU A 64 -0.98 -7.04 10.23
C LEU A 64 -1.27 -8.45 10.69
N LYS A 65 -0.88 -9.43 9.90
CA LYS A 65 -0.90 -10.85 10.24
C LYS A 65 0.49 -11.44 10.09
N LYS A 66 0.92 -12.15 11.12
CA LYS A 66 2.18 -12.89 11.11
C LYS A 66 1.99 -14.20 10.34
N LEU A 67 2.85 -14.45 9.39
CA LEU A 67 2.85 -15.66 8.57
C LEU A 67 4.20 -16.35 8.65
N THR A 68 4.15 -17.68 8.64
CA THR A 68 5.31 -18.53 8.37
C THR A 68 5.09 -19.16 7.01
N LEU A 69 5.86 -18.73 6.02
CA LEU A 69 5.74 -19.27 4.67
C LEU A 69 6.68 -20.47 4.49
N PRO A 70 6.33 -21.42 3.60
CA PRO A 70 7.28 -22.46 3.23
C PRO A 70 8.51 -21.80 2.59
N VAL A 71 9.69 -22.39 2.80
CA VAL A 71 10.92 -21.90 2.18
C VAL A 71 10.72 -21.80 0.67
N LEU A 72 10.72 -20.56 0.17
CA LEU A 72 10.54 -20.30 -1.25
C LEU A 72 11.82 -20.68 -2.00
N GLN A 73 11.72 -21.63 -2.92
CA GLN A 73 12.84 -21.95 -3.80
C GLN A 73 13.15 -20.77 -4.71
N GLN A 74 14.40 -20.61 -5.13
CA GLN A 74 14.91 -19.47 -5.91
C GLN A 74 14.16 -19.13 -7.21
N GLN A 75 13.27 -19.99 -7.65
CA GLN A 75 12.48 -19.86 -8.86
C GLN A 75 10.97 -19.80 -8.58
N THR A 76 10.57 -19.40 -7.39
CA THR A 76 9.16 -19.32 -7.04
C THR A 76 8.57 -18.02 -7.57
N GLN A 77 7.47 -18.11 -8.29
CA GLN A 77 6.63 -16.97 -8.61
C GLN A 77 5.71 -16.69 -7.43
N VAL A 78 5.60 -15.42 -7.04
CA VAL A 78 4.68 -14.96 -5.99
C VAL A 78 3.82 -13.84 -6.56
N ILE A 79 2.50 -14.08 -6.59
CA ILE A 79 1.51 -13.08 -7.01
C ILE A 79 0.70 -12.68 -5.78
N ALA A 80 0.71 -11.40 -5.47
CA ALA A 80 -0.19 -10.82 -4.47
C ALA A 80 -1.53 -10.47 -5.13
N HIS A 81 -2.62 -10.83 -4.46
CA HIS A 81 -3.99 -10.50 -4.86
C HIS A 81 -4.66 -9.72 -3.73
N VAL A 82 -5.32 -8.64 -4.10
CA VAL A 82 -6.11 -7.81 -3.19
C VAL A 82 -7.47 -7.59 -3.85
N SER A 83 -8.57 -7.88 -3.16
CA SER A 83 -9.89 -7.38 -3.54
C SER A 83 -10.51 -6.57 -2.41
N LEU A 84 -11.32 -5.59 -2.77
CA LEU A 84 -11.83 -4.60 -1.84
C LEU A 84 -13.24 -4.16 -2.24
N ARG A 85 -14.07 -3.96 -1.22
CA ARG A 85 -15.34 -3.24 -1.34
C ARG A 85 -15.52 -2.24 -0.21
N SER A 86 -16.17 -1.13 -0.51
CA SER A 86 -16.62 -0.19 0.53
C SER A 86 -17.61 -0.88 1.47
N ASN A 87 -17.49 -0.62 2.76
CA ASN A 87 -18.44 -1.00 3.79
C ASN A 87 -19.23 0.23 4.32
N GLY A 88 -19.15 1.34 3.56
CA GLY A 88 -19.83 2.61 3.87
C GLY A 88 -18.96 3.85 3.71
N ASP A 89 -17.63 3.72 3.59
CA ASP A 89 -16.77 4.84 3.20
C ASP A 89 -17.01 5.19 1.71
N PRO A 90 -17.50 6.42 1.38
CA PRO A 90 -17.81 6.80 0.01
C PRO A 90 -16.60 7.34 -0.78
N TRP A 91 -15.42 7.50 -0.15
CA TRP A 91 -14.30 8.25 -0.69
C TRP A 91 -13.22 7.37 -1.30
N ASP A 92 -12.39 7.96 -2.16
CA ASP A 92 -11.13 7.41 -2.60
C ASP A 92 -10.06 7.57 -1.50
N LYS A 93 -9.36 6.50 -1.19
CA LYS A 93 -8.36 6.45 -0.12
C LYS A 93 -7.11 5.75 -0.60
N SER A 94 -5.95 6.26 -0.20
CA SER A 94 -4.69 5.56 -0.40
C SER A 94 -4.66 4.28 0.41
N GLY A 95 -4.24 3.18 -0.21
CA GLY A 95 -4.09 1.88 0.40
C GLY A 95 -2.77 1.20 0.04
N SER A 96 -2.31 0.32 0.90
CA SER A 96 -1.05 -0.39 0.73
C SER A 96 -1.14 -1.80 1.30
N LEU A 97 -0.68 -2.78 0.52
CA LEU A 97 -0.29 -4.10 1.00
C LEU A 97 1.23 -4.07 1.17
N PHE A 98 1.74 -4.44 2.34
CA PHE A 98 3.16 -4.35 2.65
C PHE A 98 3.64 -5.51 3.52
N VAL A 99 4.96 -5.66 3.64
CA VAL A 99 5.57 -6.66 4.50
C VAL A 99 6.64 -6.06 5.40
N ILE A 100 6.81 -6.71 6.56
CA ILE A 100 7.89 -6.46 7.51
C ILE A 100 8.46 -7.82 7.90
N PRO A 101 9.68 -8.19 7.48
CA PRO A 101 10.33 -9.41 7.93
C PRO A 101 10.55 -9.40 9.45
N VAL A 102 10.49 -10.56 10.07
CA VAL A 102 10.85 -10.71 11.48
C VAL A 102 12.37 -10.86 11.57
N ASN A 103 13.04 -9.80 11.97
CA ASN A 103 14.49 -9.73 12.18
C ASN A 103 14.81 -8.85 13.39
N ASP A 104 16.10 -8.60 13.65
CA ASP A 104 16.58 -7.81 14.80
C ASP A 104 16.62 -6.30 14.52
N ASP A 105 16.30 -5.85 13.30
CA ASP A 105 16.24 -4.43 12.97
C ASP A 105 15.00 -3.77 13.56
N LEU A 106 15.12 -2.49 13.90
CA LEU A 106 13.95 -1.69 14.27
C LEU A 106 12.99 -1.57 13.08
N SER A 107 11.71 -1.59 13.37
CA SER A 107 10.67 -1.57 12.35
C SER A 107 9.48 -0.70 12.73
N LEU A 108 8.48 -0.66 11.87
CA LEU A 108 7.17 -0.07 12.16
C LEU A 108 6.55 -0.64 13.46
N LEU A 109 6.80 -1.90 13.77
CA LEU A 109 6.22 -2.56 14.96
C LEU A 109 6.79 -1.97 16.23
N ASP A 110 8.11 -1.74 16.29
CA ASP A 110 8.78 -1.12 17.44
C ASP A 110 8.33 0.34 17.60
N LEU A 111 8.18 1.04 16.48
CA LEU A 111 7.65 2.40 16.46
C LEU A 111 6.22 2.45 17.02
N ALA A 112 5.36 1.54 16.63
CA ALA A 112 3.97 1.45 17.10
C ALA A 112 3.89 1.11 18.59
N GLN A 113 4.80 0.27 19.09
CA GLN A 113 4.89 -0.11 20.51
C GLN A 113 5.59 0.94 21.38
N GLY A 114 6.09 2.02 20.79
CA GLY A 114 6.80 3.07 21.53
C GLY A 114 8.19 2.64 22.01
N GLN A 115 8.76 1.59 21.45
CA GLN A 115 10.08 1.07 21.81
C GLN A 115 11.23 1.87 21.19
N PHE A 116 10.93 2.82 20.36
CA PHE A 116 11.92 3.75 19.83
C PHE A 116 12.56 4.57 20.95
N PRO A 117 13.88 4.84 20.89
CA PRO A 117 14.55 5.69 21.88
C PRO A 117 13.93 7.10 21.82
N VAL A 118 13.12 7.42 22.82
CA VAL A 118 12.26 8.63 22.91
C VAL A 118 13.05 9.94 22.76
N ASN A 119 14.35 9.94 23.10
CA ASN A 119 15.21 11.12 23.05
C ASN A 119 15.69 11.47 21.63
N GLN A 120 15.38 10.64 20.64
CA GLN A 120 15.86 10.77 19.24
C GLN A 120 14.74 10.95 18.24
N LEU A 121 13.50 10.65 18.60
CA LEU A 121 12.32 10.96 17.83
C LEU A 121 11.90 12.41 18.13
N ALA A 122 12.62 13.38 17.58
CA ALA A 122 12.08 14.70 17.46
C ALA A 122 10.82 14.60 16.58
N GLU A 123 9.70 14.39 17.24
CA GLU A 123 8.33 14.56 16.79
C GLU A 123 7.84 13.69 15.63
N THR A 124 8.65 13.31 14.61
CA THR A 124 8.14 12.57 13.46
C THR A 124 9.21 11.73 12.75
N TYR A 125 8.93 10.45 12.55
CA TYR A 125 9.80 9.54 11.80
C TYR A 125 9.67 9.79 10.28
N PRO A 126 10.79 10.00 9.54
CA PRO A 126 10.73 10.38 8.12
C PRO A 126 10.45 9.21 7.16
N GLY A 127 10.44 7.96 7.61
CA GLY A 127 10.23 6.80 6.75
C GLY A 127 11.47 6.35 5.97
N VAL A 128 12.68 6.54 6.49
CA VAL A 128 13.95 6.17 5.85
C VAL A 128 14.71 5.10 6.61
N ALA A 129 15.50 4.30 5.91
CA ALA A 129 16.27 3.20 6.49
C ALA A 129 17.36 3.66 7.45
N HIS A 130 18.07 4.73 7.10
CA HIS A 130 19.06 5.34 7.96
C HIS A 130 18.53 6.64 8.55
N PHE A 131 18.59 6.74 9.85
CA PHE A 131 18.07 7.86 10.60
C PHE A 131 19.23 8.49 11.37
N GLU A 132 19.50 9.77 11.16
CA GLU A 132 20.51 10.48 11.93
C GLU A 132 20.22 10.32 13.44
N ASN A 133 21.24 9.92 14.21
CA ASN A 133 21.19 9.65 15.63
C ASN A 133 20.55 8.33 16.10
N LEU A 134 20.16 7.40 15.23
CA LEU A 134 19.91 6.03 15.63
C LEU A 134 21.21 5.20 15.58
N ASN A 135 21.56 4.59 16.69
CA ASN A 135 22.68 3.61 16.75
C ASN A 135 22.28 2.22 16.20
N GLN A 136 21.07 2.10 15.68
CA GLN A 136 20.49 0.86 15.17
C GLN A 136 19.92 1.09 13.77
N SER A 137 19.96 0.06 12.94
CA SER A 137 19.31 0.04 11.64
C SER A 137 17.78 0.07 11.80
N TYR A 138 17.10 0.77 10.92
CA TYR A 138 15.65 0.71 10.79
C TYR A 138 15.30 0.07 9.46
N PHE A 139 14.32 -0.84 9.49
CA PHE A 139 13.81 -1.55 8.32
C PHE A 139 12.46 -0.95 7.89
N PRO A 140 12.39 -0.09 6.87
CA PRO A 140 11.14 0.40 6.35
C PRO A 140 10.26 -0.74 5.84
N ALA A 141 8.97 -0.68 6.10
CA ALA A 141 8.03 -1.63 5.52
C ALA A 141 8.13 -1.62 3.98
N VAL A 142 8.19 -2.80 3.35
CA VAL A 142 8.28 -2.92 1.89
C VAL A 142 6.89 -3.05 1.30
N GLU A 143 6.51 -2.11 0.46
CA GLU A 143 5.25 -2.19 -0.27
C GLU A 143 5.29 -3.29 -1.34
N LEU A 144 4.30 -4.17 -1.28
CA LEU A 144 4.05 -5.20 -2.28
C LEU A 144 3.12 -4.68 -3.38
N LEU A 145 2.13 -3.88 -2.99
CA LEU A 145 1.14 -3.31 -3.88
C LEU A 145 0.57 -2.03 -3.26
N ARG A 146 0.65 -0.90 -3.98
CA ARG A 146 -0.08 0.32 -3.67
C ARG A 146 -1.34 0.36 -4.51
N PHE A 147 -2.45 0.74 -3.89
CA PHE A 147 -3.74 0.89 -4.56
C PHE A 147 -4.47 2.13 -4.04
N ILE A 148 -5.45 2.58 -4.80
CA ILE A 148 -6.38 3.61 -4.36
C ILE A 148 -7.79 3.02 -4.35
N THR A 149 -8.50 3.16 -3.24
CA THR A 149 -9.88 2.68 -3.18
C THR A 149 -10.75 3.46 -4.14
N PRO A 150 -11.75 2.83 -4.77
CA PRO A 150 -12.72 3.56 -5.55
C PRO A 150 -13.73 4.30 -4.66
N PHE A 151 -14.43 5.27 -5.23
CA PHE A 151 -15.53 5.96 -4.59
C PHE A 151 -16.74 5.02 -4.37
N GLY A 152 -16.72 4.27 -3.29
CA GLY A 152 -17.85 3.54 -2.76
C GLY A 152 -18.27 2.27 -3.51
N ALA A 153 -17.43 1.68 -4.37
CA ALA A 153 -17.73 0.37 -4.97
C ALA A 153 -18.06 -0.67 -3.91
N GLY A 154 -19.12 -1.41 -4.11
CA GLY A 154 -19.70 -2.33 -3.13
C GLY A 154 -20.91 -1.71 -2.44
N TYR A 155 -20.74 -1.02 -1.34
CA TYR A 155 -21.85 -0.46 -0.54
C TYR A 155 -22.78 0.47 -1.35
N TYR A 156 -22.22 1.30 -2.22
CA TYR A 156 -22.99 2.26 -3.00
C TYR A 156 -23.37 1.77 -4.39
N SER A 157 -22.92 0.60 -4.82
CA SER A 157 -23.12 0.13 -6.20
C SER A 157 -24.59 -0.14 -6.56
N ASP A 158 -25.36 -0.65 -5.60
CA ASP A 158 -26.81 -0.92 -5.77
C ASP A 158 -27.69 0.19 -5.13
N HIS A 159 -27.10 1.31 -4.70
CA HIS A 159 -27.84 2.37 -4.05
C HIS A 159 -28.72 3.16 -5.06
N PRO A 160 -30.05 3.34 -4.83
CA PRO A 160 -30.97 3.92 -5.82
C PRO A 160 -30.59 5.32 -6.32
N LYS A 161 -29.92 6.13 -5.48
CA LYS A 161 -29.41 7.45 -5.87
C LYS A 161 -28.27 7.33 -6.87
N MET A 162 -27.34 6.39 -6.66
CA MET A 162 -26.18 6.19 -7.53
C MET A 162 -26.59 5.58 -8.87
N GLU A 163 -27.61 4.75 -8.89
CA GLU A 163 -28.20 4.22 -10.12
C GLU A 163 -28.78 5.34 -11.00
N LYS A 164 -29.42 6.35 -10.41
CA LYS A 164 -29.93 7.52 -11.15
C LYS A 164 -28.85 8.43 -11.71
N LEU A 165 -27.67 8.44 -11.10
CA LEU A 165 -26.51 9.25 -11.52
C LEU A 165 -25.60 8.50 -12.49
N LYS A 166 -25.89 7.24 -12.76
CA LYS A 166 -25.07 6.38 -13.61
C LYS A 166 -25.07 6.86 -15.06
N PRO A 167 -23.90 7.12 -15.65
CA PRO A 167 -23.81 7.46 -17.07
C PRO A 167 -24.36 6.33 -17.95
N PRO A 168 -24.97 6.64 -19.11
CA PRO A 168 -25.50 5.61 -20.02
C PRO A 168 -24.45 4.61 -20.52
N SER A 169 -23.17 5.01 -20.56
CA SER A 169 -22.04 4.16 -20.93
C SER A 169 -21.71 3.07 -19.92
N ILE A 170 -22.18 3.20 -18.67
CA ILE A 170 -21.95 2.23 -17.60
C ILE A 170 -23.20 1.37 -17.48
N THR A 171 -23.07 0.10 -17.80
CA THR A 171 -24.17 -0.86 -17.69
C THR A 171 -24.50 -1.17 -16.24
N ARG A 172 -23.45 -1.34 -15.40
CA ARG A 172 -23.58 -1.65 -13.98
C ARG A 172 -22.38 -1.08 -13.22
N TRP A 173 -22.59 -0.54 -12.02
CA TRP A 173 -21.52 -0.24 -11.09
C TRP A 173 -20.84 -1.53 -10.62
N ALA A 174 -19.52 -1.53 -10.47
CA ALA A 174 -18.81 -2.66 -9.94
C ALA A 174 -19.13 -2.86 -8.46
N SER A 175 -19.29 -4.11 -8.04
CA SER A 175 -19.55 -4.47 -6.63
C SER A 175 -18.29 -4.54 -5.79
N GLU A 176 -17.12 -4.63 -6.42
CA GLU A 176 -15.80 -4.68 -5.80
C GLU A 176 -14.74 -4.25 -6.81
N VAL A 177 -13.54 -4.00 -6.32
CA VAL A 177 -12.33 -3.81 -7.13
C VAL A 177 -11.30 -4.85 -6.74
N ALA A 178 -10.51 -5.32 -7.72
CA ALA A 178 -9.44 -6.27 -7.48
C ALA A 178 -8.17 -5.86 -8.21
N TRP A 179 -7.04 -6.08 -7.55
CA TRP A 179 -5.70 -5.84 -8.09
C TRP A 179 -4.81 -7.07 -7.90
N SER A 180 -3.80 -7.20 -8.72
CA SER A 180 -2.76 -8.21 -8.55
C SER A 180 -1.40 -7.68 -8.94
N ALA A 181 -0.36 -8.11 -8.23
CA ALA A 181 1.01 -7.73 -8.53
C ALA A 181 1.95 -8.95 -8.49
N ASP A 182 2.83 -9.06 -9.47
CA ASP A 182 3.95 -10.01 -9.42
C ASP A 182 5.05 -9.44 -8.52
N ILE A 183 5.15 -10.04 -7.34
CA ILE A 183 6.11 -9.69 -6.29
C ILE A 183 7.26 -10.70 -6.17
N SER A 184 7.47 -11.53 -7.18
CA SER A 184 8.51 -12.58 -7.18
C SER A 184 9.92 -12.04 -6.92
N HIS A 185 10.18 -10.80 -7.29
CA HIS A 185 11.46 -10.12 -7.03
C HIS A 185 11.67 -9.79 -5.55
N LEU A 186 10.64 -9.89 -4.72
CA LEU A 186 10.65 -9.67 -3.28
C LEU A 186 10.61 -10.99 -2.49
N SER A 187 10.74 -12.15 -3.14
CA SER A 187 10.56 -13.46 -2.52
C SER A 187 11.47 -13.71 -1.31
N SER A 188 12.67 -13.13 -1.28
CA SER A 188 13.59 -13.26 -0.14
C SER A 188 13.07 -12.63 1.16
N LEU A 189 12.10 -11.75 1.09
CA LEU A 189 11.46 -11.19 2.29
C LEU A 189 10.56 -12.19 3.01
N PHE A 190 10.25 -13.32 2.35
CA PHE A 190 9.34 -14.34 2.85
C PHE A 190 10.03 -15.61 3.32
N ASP A 191 11.36 -15.63 3.42
CA ASP A 191 12.15 -16.83 3.73
C ASP A 191 11.99 -17.36 5.16
N ASN A 192 11.34 -16.61 6.03
CA ASN A 192 11.07 -16.96 7.42
C ASN A 192 9.69 -16.44 7.86
N GLU A 193 9.54 -16.15 9.15
CA GLU A 193 8.36 -15.43 9.64
C GLU A 193 8.35 -14.00 9.08
N VAL A 194 7.16 -13.57 8.65
CA VAL A 194 6.95 -12.23 8.08
C VAL A 194 5.60 -11.68 8.56
N TRP A 195 5.55 -10.39 8.84
CA TRP A 195 4.31 -9.67 9.01
C TRP A 195 3.83 -9.15 7.66
N VAL A 196 2.64 -9.57 7.24
CA VAL A 196 1.95 -9.01 6.07
C VAL A 196 0.90 -8.04 6.58
N GLY A 197 0.98 -6.79 6.14
CA GLY A 197 0.12 -5.71 6.60
C GLY A 197 -0.72 -5.10 5.49
N VAL A 198 -1.91 -4.66 5.84
CA VAL A 198 -2.78 -3.83 5.00
C VAL A 198 -2.99 -2.49 5.70
N TYR A 199 -2.94 -1.42 4.93
CA TYR A 199 -3.26 -0.07 5.34
C TYR A 199 -4.27 0.55 4.37
N ILE A 200 -5.24 1.30 4.91
CA ILE A 200 -6.11 2.21 4.13
C ILE A 200 -6.26 3.50 4.94
N ASP A 201 -6.04 4.65 4.30
CA ASP A 201 -6.18 5.99 4.92
C ASP A 201 -7.66 6.41 5.09
N THR A 202 -8.49 5.50 5.57
CA THR A 202 -9.90 5.79 5.87
C THR A 202 -10.03 6.65 7.12
N TRP A 203 -11.04 7.50 7.14
CA TRP A 203 -11.46 8.32 8.29
C TRP A 203 -12.87 7.93 8.75
N SER A 204 -13.40 6.84 8.21
CA SER A 204 -14.72 6.30 8.49
C SER A 204 -14.65 5.12 9.47
N ASP A 205 -15.58 5.07 10.39
CA ASP A 205 -15.79 3.90 11.25
C ASP A 205 -16.48 2.73 10.51
N GLN A 206 -17.05 2.98 9.33
CA GLN A 206 -17.59 1.96 8.45
C GLN A 206 -16.49 1.36 7.55
N GLY A 207 -15.63 2.19 6.98
CA GLY A 207 -14.44 1.81 6.23
C GLY A 207 -14.66 0.88 5.04
N TYR A 208 -13.84 -0.15 4.95
CA TYR A 208 -13.76 -1.09 3.83
C TYR A 208 -13.68 -2.53 4.32
N LEU A 209 -14.07 -3.47 3.46
CA LEU A 209 -13.81 -4.90 3.61
C LEU A 209 -12.80 -5.32 2.55
N ILE A 210 -11.74 -6.03 2.97
CA ILE A 210 -10.63 -6.40 2.11
C ILE A 210 -10.31 -7.89 2.22
N ASP A 211 -10.00 -8.50 1.08
CA ASP A 211 -9.46 -9.85 0.98
C ASP A 211 -8.04 -9.79 0.44
N VAL A 212 -7.12 -10.57 1.00
CA VAL A 212 -5.73 -10.66 0.55
C VAL A 212 -5.30 -12.11 0.45
N ALA A 213 -4.72 -12.47 -0.68
CA ALA A 213 -4.12 -13.79 -0.90
C ALA A 213 -2.77 -13.67 -1.61
N LEU A 214 -1.89 -14.65 -1.35
CA LEU A 214 -0.64 -14.84 -2.07
C LEU A 214 -0.71 -16.16 -2.83
N ASP A 215 -0.56 -16.12 -4.16
CA ASP A 215 -0.37 -17.32 -4.97
C ASP A 215 1.13 -17.58 -5.11
N VAL A 216 1.57 -18.73 -4.63
CA VAL A 216 2.96 -19.19 -4.66
C VAL A 216 3.04 -20.35 -5.65
N LYS A 217 3.83 -20.19 -6.71
CA LYS A 217 3.94 -21.17 -7.80
C LYS A 217 5.40 -21.47 -8.10
N PRO A 218 5.78 -22.73 -8.34
CA PRO A 218 7.09 -23.05 -8.87
C PRO A 218 7.30 -22.33 -10.19
N ALA A 219 8.46 -21.71 -10.40
CA ALA A 219 8.78 -21.13 -11.70
C ALA A 219 8.88 -22.21 -12.78
N ALA A 220 8.51 -21.85 -14.00
CA ALA A 220 8.62 -22.76 -15.13
C ALA A 220 10.09 -23.21 -15.32
N ARG A 221 10.31 -24.49 -15.56
CA ARG A 221 11.64 -25.13 -15.70
C ARG A 221 12.56 -24.54 -16.80
N THR A 222 12.05 -23.62 -17.60
CA THR A 222 12.75 -23.00 -18.73
C THR A 222 13.55 -21.75 -18.34
N GLU A 223 13.39 -21.22 -17.13
CA GLU A 223 14.14 -20.06 -16.69
C GLU A 223 15.48 -20.50 -16.07
N SER A 224 16.55 -19.80 -16.48
CA SER A 224 17.86 -19.97 -15.83
C SER A 224 17.75 -19.72 -14.33
N PRO A 225 18.54 -20.45 -13.47
CA PRO A 225 18.53 -20.23 -12.04
C PRO A 225 18.76 -18.75 -11.75
N ARG A 226 17.77 -18.09 -11.16
CA ARG A 226 17.93 -16.71 -10.69
C ARG A 226 18.80 -16.75 -9.44
N GLN A 227 19.79 -15.87 -9.36
CA GLN A 227 20.55 -15.66 -8.12
C GLN A 227 19.60 -15.23 -6.99
N PRO A 228 19.83 -15.65 -5.74
CA PRO A 228 19.11 -15.12 -4.59
C PRO A 228 19.18 -13.60 -4.62
N ARG A 229 18.04 -12.95 -4.59
CA ARG A 229 17.97 -11.50 -4.59
C ARG A 229 17.92 -10.98 -3.16
N VAL A 230 18.68 -9.96 -2.89
CA VAL A 230 18.61 -9.21 -1.64
C VAL A 230 17.69 -8.01 -1.87
N VAL A 231 16.76 -7.80 -0.97
CA VAL A 231 15.92 -6.60 -0.95
C VAL A 231 16.41 -5.69 0.16
N LEU A 232 16.84 -4.49 -0.20
CA LEU A 232 17.24 -3.45 0.73
C LEU A 232 16.19 -2.32 0.71
N PRO A 233 15.30 -2.25 1.70
CA PRO A 233 14.33 -1.16 1.79
C PRO A 233 15.05 0.13 2.17
N LEU A 234 14.66 1.23 1.53
CA LEU A 234 15.31 2.52 1.72
C LEU A 234 14.36 3.59 2.23
N ILE A 235 13.15 3.66 1.68
CA ILE A 235 12.15 4.70 1.98
C ILE A 235 10.77 4.07 2.06
N ASN A 236 9.97 4.50 3.03
CA ASN A 236 8.52 4.37 3.03
C ASN A 236 7.91 5.48 3.89
N THR A 237 7.41 6.53 3.24
CA THR A 237 6.80 7.69 3.90
C THR A 237 5.29 7.53 4.14
N THR A 238 4.71 6.37 3.78
CA THR A 238 3.29 6.08 4.05
C THR A 238 3.04 6.11 5.56
N THR A 239 2.03 6.87 5.98
CA THR A 239 1.76 7.12 7.40
C THR A 239 1.01 5.94 8.04
N TYR A 240 1.72 4.85 8.31
CA TYR A 240 1.16 3.66 8.99
C TYR A 240 0.93 3.87 10.49
N THR A 241 1.58 4.86 11.08
CA THR A 241 1.40 5.23 12.48
C THR A 241 1.36 6.75 12.64
N GLU A 242 0.79 7.23 13.73
CA GLU A 242 0.78 8.65 14.10
C GLU A 242 2.18 9.23 14.34
N ARG A 243 3.19 8.36 14.43
CA ARG A 243 4.59 8.75 14.69
C ARG A 243 5.41 8.93 13.40
N GLN A 244 4.81 8.79 12.23
CA GLN A 244 5.48 9.06 10.96
C GLN A 244 5.34 10.52 10.55
N ARG A 245 6.32 11.01 9.78
CA ARG A 245 6.38 12.39 9.32
C ARG A 245 5.12 12.76 8.52
N GLY A 246 4.60 13.93 8.83
CA GLY A 246 3.38 14.44 8.23
C GLY A 246 3.48 14.87 6.77
N TYR A 247 2.41 15.46 6.30
CA TYR A 247 2.01 15.59 4.91
C TYR A 247 2.97 16.36 3.99
N ASP A 248 3.60 17.41 4.45
CA ASP A 248 4.33 18.39 3.62
C ASP A 248 5.86 18.21 3.63
N GLY A 249 6.35 17.01 3.91
CA GLY A 249 7.78 16.76 4.06
C GLY A 249 8.61 17.22 2.86
N PHE A 250 8.18 16.91 1.65
CA PHE A 250 8.88 17.28 0.41
C PHE A 250 8.84 18.78 0.07
N ALA A 251 7.85 19.52 0.58
CA ALA A 251 7.81 20.96 0.44
C ALA A 251 8.85 21.69 1.33
N LYS A 252 9.40 21.01 2.32
CA LYS A 252 10.34 21.56 3.29
C LYS A 252 11.79 21.23 2.94
N ALA A 253 12.04 20.00 2.47
CA ALA A 253 13.37 19.52 2.11
C ALA A 253 13.30 18.31 1.20
N ASP A 254 14.37 18.06 0.45
CA ASP A 254 14.58 16.79 -0.22
C ASP A 254 14.66 15.66 0.81
N LEU A 255 14.16 14.47 0.44
CA LEU A 255 14.29 13.29 1.27
C LEU A 255 15.62 12.61 0.95
N GLU A 256 16.48 12.51 1.94
CA GLU A 256 17.79 11.87 1.81
C GLU A 256 17.86 10.62 2.67
N VAL A 257 18.48 9.56 2.16
CA VAL A 257 18.79 8.34 2.89
C VAL A 257 20.19 7.86 2.56
N GLU A 258 20.98 7.60 3.60
CA GLU A 258 22.28 6.94 3.47
C GLU A 258 22.10 5.44 3.68
N PHE A 259 22.81 4.63 2.90
CA PHE A 259 22.87 3.19 3.08
C PHE A 259 24.28 2.67 2.78
N GLU A 260 24.61 1.50 3.28
CA GLU A 260 25.92 0.89 3.09
C GLU A 260 25.79 -0.48 2.43
N LEU A 261 26.57 -0.69 1.37
CA LEU A 261 26.67 -1.96 0.69
C LEU A 261 27.87 -2.74 1.23
N PRO A 262 27.68 -3.96 1.78
CA PRO A 262 28.76 -4.75 2.35
C PRO A 262 29.74 -5.30 1.29
N LYS A 263 29.33 -5.30 0.03
CA LYS A 263 30.12 -5.73 -1.14
C LYS A 263 29.67 -4.99 -2.38
N THR A 264 30.55 -4.97 -3.40
CA THR A 264 30.14 -4.53 -4.75
C THR A 264 29.03 -5.45 -5.28
N ILE A 265 27.97 -4.85 -5.76
CA ILE A 265 26.79 -5.55 -6.31
C ILE A 265 26.66 -5.28 -7.80
N THR A 266 26.01 -6.21 -8.52
CA THR A 266 25.81 -6.12 -9.97
C THR A 266 24.33 -6.20 -10.29
N GLN A 267 23.92 -5.60 -11.43
CA GLN A 267 22.55 -5.64 -11.91
C GLN A 267 21.50 -5.12 -10.91
N ALA A 268 21.92 -4.18 -10.06
CA ALA A 268 21.04 -3.57 -9.09
C ALA A 268 19.86 -2.84 -9.77
N GLN A 269 18.67 -3.02 -9.23
CA GLN A 269 17.45 -2.35 -9.68
C GLN A 269 16.83 -1.60 -8.52
N PHE A 270 16.48 -0.36 -8.77
CA PHE A 270 15.77 0.50 -7.85
C PHE A 270 14.29 0.55 -8.21
N TYR A 271 13.44 0.30 -7.24
CA TYR A 271 11.98 0.35 -7.35
C TYR A 271 11.47 1.56 -6.59
N PHE A 272 10.65 2.36 -7.23
CA PHE A 272 10.16 3.61 -6.69
C PHE A 272 8.66 3.74 -6.92
N ILE A 273 7.90 3.93 -5.85
CA ILE A 273 6.45 4.14 -5.86
C ILE A 273 6.19 5.53 -5.31
N THR A 274 5.36 6.31 -5.97
CA THR A 274 5.01 7.66 -5.52
C THR A 274 3.57 8.01 -5.89
N THR A 275 2.88 8.72 -5.00
CA THR A 275 1.55 9.29 -5.24
C THR A 275 1.44 10.64 -4.52
N GLY A 276 0.90 11.64 -5.22
CA GLY A 276 0.59 12.96 -4.65
C GLY A 276 -0.86 13.03 -4.19
N HIS A 277 -1.07 13.61 -3.02
CA HIS A 277 -2.38 13.68 -2.38
C HIS A 277 -2.65 15.07 -1.82
N GLY A 278 -3.94 15.41 -1.76
CA GLY A 278 -4.41 16.61 -1.10
C GLY A 278 -4.32 17.88 -1.95
N GLY A 279 -4.88 18.91 -1.39
CA GLY A 279 -5.08 20.18 -2.07
C GLY A 279 -6.23 20.14 -3.07
N HIS A 280 -7.07 21.17 -3.05
CA HIS A 280 -8.13 21.31 -4.05
C HIS A 280 -7.52 21.90 -5.32
N SER A 281 -8.03 21.57 -6.47
CA SER A 281 -7.75 22.07 -7.85
C SER A 281 -6.30 22.47 -8.22
N THR A 282 -5.51 23.01 -7.31
CA THR A 282 -4.10 23.44 -7.51
C THR A 282 -3.12 22.70 -6.60
N GLY A 283 -3.58 21.81 -5.75
CA GLY A 283 -2.75 20.99 -4.84
C GLY A 283 -1.96 19.91 -5.55
N ASP A 284 -1.14 19.22 -4.79
CA ASP A 284 -0.23 18.20 -5.31
C ASP A 284 -0.95 16.98 -5.90
N GLU A 285 -2.22 16.74 -5.55
CA GLU A 285 -3.04 15.70 -6.15
C GLU A 285 -3.38 15.99 -7.62
N PHE A 286 -3.72 17.25 -7.92
CA PHE A 286 -4.26 17.65 -9.22
C PHE A 286 -3.31 18.50 -10.06
N THR A 287 -2.06 18.62 -9.64
CA THR A 287 -1.04 19.38 -10.37
C THR A 287 0.19 18.53 -10.62
N PRO A 288 0.61 18.37 -11.90
CA PRO A 288 1.84 17.63 -12.22
C PRO A 288 3.06 18.22 -11.51
N ARG A 289 3.82 17.37 -10.77
CA ARG A 289 5.06 17.76 -10.09
C ARG A 289 6.21 16.90 -10.58
N GLU A 290 7.30 17.55 -10.95
CA GLU A 290 8.52 16.87 -11.34
C GLU A 290 9.18 16.19 -10.14
N HIS A 291 9.64 14.95 -10.34
CA HIS A 291 10.44 14.20 -9.39
C HIS A 291 11.86 14.05 -9.92
N ARG A 292 12.84 14.22 -9.05
CA ARG A 292 14.25 13.97 -9.31
C ARG A 292 14.78 12.96 -8.31
N ILE A 293 15.38 11.89 -8.82
CA ILE A 293 16.02 10.86 -8.02
C ILE A 293 17.49 10.86 -8.34
N SER A 294 18.34 11.03 -7.33
CA SER A 294 19.79 11.07 -7.47
C SER A 294 20.46 10.06 -6.54
N LEU A 295 21.57 9.49 -6.97
CA LEU A 295 22.43 8.61 -6.18
C LEU A 295 23.85 9.16 -6.21
N ASP A 296 24.45 9.36 -5.04
CA ASP A 296 25.81 9.91 -4.88
C ASP A 296 26.00 11.23 -5.66
N GLY A 297 24.96 12.08 -5.66
CA GLY A 297 24.92 13.35 -6.39
C GLY A 297 24.68 13.24 -7.90
N ASN A 298 24.59 12.04 -8.46
CA ASN A 298 24.29 11.83 -9.86
C ASN A 298 22.80 11.63 -10.09
N LEU A 299 22.23 12.38 -11.03
CA LEU A 299 20.82 12.24 -11.40
C LEU A 299 20.57 10.89 -12.07
N LEU A 300 19.75 10.05 -11.45
CA LEU A 300 19.34 8.74 -11.98
C LEU A 300 18.09 8.83 -12.84
N SER A 301 17.11 9.63 -12.42
CA SER A 301 15.83 9.76 -13.09
C SER A 301 15.19 11.10 -12.81
N GLN A 302 14.56 11.67 -13.84
CA GLN A 302 13.73 12.86 -13.75
C GLN A 302 12.45 12.57 -14.52
N PHE A 303 11.29 12.75 -13.90
CA PHE A 303 9.99 12.44 -14.49
C PHE A 303 8.86 13.13 -13.73
N THR A 304 7.70 13.22 -14.36
CA THR A 304 6.48 13.73 -13.74
C THR A 304 5.51 12.55 -13.60
N PRO A 305 5.23 12.09 -12.36
CA PRO A 305 4.24 11.04 -12.13
C PRO A 305 2.84 11.61 -12.32
N TRP A 306 2.18 11.22 -13.41
CA TRP A 306 0.87 11.75 -13.78
C TRP A 306 0.02 10.70 -14.46
N ARG A 307 -1.29 10.69 -14.17
CA ARG A 307 -2.28 9.83 -14.84
C ARG A 307 -3.47 10.65 -15.31
N ASP A 308 -3.86 10.45 -16.56
CA ASP A 308 -4.99 11.10 -17.23
C ASP A 308 -6.02 10.10 -17.80
N ASP A 309 -5.83 8.81 -17.49
CA ASP A 309 -6.69 7.69 -17.89
C ASP A 309 -7.79 7.36 -16.84
N CYS A 310 -8.10 8.27 -15.92
CA CYS A 310 -8.99 8.00 -14.80
C CYS A 310 -10.44 7.70 -15.22
N THR A 311 -10.87 8.14 -16.40
CA THR A 311 -12.18 7.80 -16.97
C THR A 311 -12.37 6.30 -17.19
N ASP A 312 -11.30 5.52 -17.35
CA ASP A 312 -11.36 4.07 -17.54
C ASP A 312 -11.86 3.36 -16.28
N PHE A 313 -11.67 3.99 -15.12
CA PHE A 313 -12.08 3.48 -13.82
C PHE A 313 -13.48 3.95 -13.40
N ARG A 314 -14.18 4.74 -14.23
CA ARG A 314 -15.47 5.35 -13.87
C ARG A 314 -16.49 4.34 -13.33
N HIS A 315 -16.55 3.14 -13.87
CA HIS A 315 -17.48 2.08 -13.48
C HIS A 315 -17.27 1.55 -12.04
N LEU A 316 -16.10 1.82 -11.46
CA LEU A 316 -15.74 1.49 -10.07
C LEU A 316 -16.18 2.57 -9.07
N ASN A 317 -16.66 3.74 -9.54
CA ASN A 317 -16.77 4.97 -8.73
C ASN A 317 -18.22 5.48 -8.60
N PRO A 318 -19.16 4.69 -8.01
CA PRO A 318 -20.56 5.07 -7.96
C PRO A 318 -20.82 6.34 -7.15
N SER A 319 -20.05 6.63 -6.09
CA SER A 319 -20.29 7.77 -5.19
C SER A 319 -19.42 9.01 -5.50
N SER A 320 -18.71 9.05 -6.63
CA SER A 320 -17.79 10.14 -6.97
C SER A 320 -18.46 11.51 -7.22
N GLY A 321 -19.77 11.56 -7.26
CA GLY A 321 -20.52 12.78 -7.60
C GLY A 321 -20.49 13.11 -9.09
N VAL A 322 -21.18 14.16 -9.46
CA VAL A 322 -21.22 14.67 -10.83
C VAL A 322 -21.07 16.17 -10.78
N TRP A 323 -20.12 16.68 -11.56
CA TRP A 323 -19.94 18.11 -11.85
C TRP A 323 -20.16 18.38 -13.33
N THR A 324 -20.06 19.62 -13.75
CA THR A 324 -20.10 20.00 -15.15
C THR A 324 -18.77 20.60 -15.56
N GLU A 325 -18.33 20.28 -16.78
CA GLU A 325 -17.18 20.85 -17.45
C GLU A 325 -17.62 21.49 -18.75
N THR A 326 -17.10 22.66 -19.06
CA THR A 326 -17.38 23.33 -20.32
C THR A 326 -16.48 22.78 -21.42
N LYS A 327 -17.08 22.25 -22.50
CA LYS A 327 -16.37 21.76 -23.68
C LYS A 327 -16.86 22.46 -24.94
N GLU A 328 -15.92 22.70 -25.87
CA GLU A 328 -16.26 23.10 -27.22
C GLU A 328 -16.38 21.86 -28.11
N ILE A 329 -17.58 21.59 -28.62
CA ILE A 329 -17.87 20.49 -29.53
C ILE A 329 -18.53 21.06 -30.77
N GLU A 330 -17.92 20.87 -31.94
CA GLU A 330 -18.39 21.38 -33.25
C GLU A 330 -18.63 22.89 -33.25
N GLY A 331 -17.74 23.66 -32.59
CA GLY A 331 -17.84 25.13 -32.50
C GLY A 331 -18.91 25.61 -31.53
N LYS A 332 -19.53 24.75 -30.74
CA LYS A 332 -20.50 25.12 -29.70
C LYS A 332 -19.91 24.82 -28.32
N VAL A 333 -20.04 25.79 -27.43
CA VAL A 333 -19.72 25.66 -26.02
C VAL A 333 -20.87 24.98 -25.31
N ILE A 334 -20.63 23.80 -24.73
CA ILE A 334 -21.66 23.04 -24.00
C ILE A 334 -21.13 22.62 -22.63
N GLU A 335 -22.00 22.47 -21.66
CA GLU A 335 -21.67 21.84 -20.37
C GLU A 335 -21.85 20.34 -20.48
N VAL A 336 -20.80 19.62 -20.08
CA VAL A 336 -20.75 18.15 -20.09
C VAL A 336 -20.60 17.65 -18.67
N PRO A 337 -21.41 16.69 -18.22
CA PRO A 337 -21.22 16.08 -16.90
C PRO A 337 -19.89 15.35 -16.78
N ILE A 338 -19.17 15.62 -15.70
CA ILE A 338 -17.93 14.94 -15.33
C ILE A 338 -18.01 14.53 -13.86
N ALA A 339 -17.37 13.43 -13.47
CA ALA A 339 -17.27 13.04 -12.08
C ALA A 339 -15.90 13.36 -11.49
N SER A 340 -15.80 13.48 -10.18
CA SER A 340 -14.55 13.66 -9.46
C SER A 340 -13.52 12.58 -9.80
N SER A 341 -13.98 11.34 -9.95
CA SER A 341 -13.13 10.21 -10.33
C SER A 341 -12.51 10.33 -11.73
N ASP A 342 -12.98 11.22 -12.59
CA ASP A 342 -12.50 11.35 -13.95
C ASP A 342 -11.29 12.29 -14.08
N TYR A 343 -11.01 13.09 -13.05
CA TYR A 343 -9.89 14.04 -13.08
C TYR A 343 -8.54 13.33 -13.08
N ALA A 344 -7.66 13.81 -13.92
CA ALA A 344 -6.25 13.42 -13.91
C ALA A 344 -5.59 13.75 -12.56
N ARG A 345 -4.68 12.88 -12.10
CA ARG A 345 -4.05 12.97 -10.79
C ARG A 345 -2.57 12.57 -10.81
N SER A 346 -1.91 12.87 -9.71
CA SER A 346 -0.50 12.59 -9.48
C SER A 346 -0.24 11.09 -9.27
N ASN A 347 -0.13 10.36 -10.38
CA ASN A 347 0.23 8.95 -10.50
C ASN A 347 -0.81 7.94 -10.04
N TRP A 348 -2.08 8.32 -9.89
CA TRP A 348 -3.14 7.41 -9.47
C TRP A 348 -4.50 7.81 -10.02
N CYS A 349 -5.44 6.87 -10.02
CA CYS A 349 -6.85 7.11 -10.25
C CYS A 349 -7.68 6.36 -9.20
N PRO A 350 -8.86 6.84 -8.81
CA PRO A 350 -9.74 6.11 -7.90
C PRO A 350 -10.12 4.73 -8.47
N GLY A 351 -9.71 3.66 -7.77
CA GLY A 351 -9.87 2.27 -8.20
C GLY A 351 -8.65 1.67 -8.90
N SER A 352 -7.56 2.43 -9.08
CA SER A 352 -6.34 1.91 -9.72
C SER A 352 -5.31 1.38 -8.71
N ASP A 353 -4.42 0.52 -9.20
CA ASP A 353 -3.13 0.27 -8.57
C ASP A 353 -2.08 1.31 -9.00
N VAL A 354 -0.95 1.31 -8.29
CA VAL A 354 0.20 2.17 -8.58
C VAL A 354 1.46 1.31 -8.68
N PRO A 355 1.80 0.83 -9.87
CA PRO A 355 2.97 -0.01 -10.05
C PRO A 355 4.28 0.78 -9.82
N PRO A 356 5.34 0.10 -9.32
CA PRO A 356 6.63 0.75 -9.11
C PRO A 356 7.29 1.15 -10.43
N LYS A 357 7.88 2.35 -10.46
CA LYS A 357 8.84 2.74 -11.47
C LYS A 357 10.15 1.99 -11.22
N LYS A 358 10.63 1.25 -12.23
CA LYS A 358 11.88 0.48 -12.17
C LYS A 358 13.00 1.29 -12.81
N ILE A 359 14.12 1.41 -12.11
CA ILE A 359 15.32 2.12 -12.58
C ILE A 359 16.51 1.17 -12.46
N ALA A 360 17.15 0.84 -13.57
CA ALA A 360 18.35 0.02 -13.58
C ALA A 360 19.54 0.86 -13.11
N LEU A 361 20.21 0.42 -12.02
CA LEU A 361 21.40 1.09 -11.50
C LEU A 361 22.70 0.44 -12.00
N GLY A 362 22.62 -0.79 -12.54
CA GLY A 362 23.78 -1.54 -12.97
C GLY A 362 24.63 -2.01 -11.77
N ASN A 363 25.92 -1.66 -11.80
CA ASN A 363 26.83 -2.06 -10.73
C ASN A 363 27.01 -0.93 -9.74
N LEU A 364 26.90 -1.24 -8.44
CA LEU A 364 27.21 -0.34 -7.34
C LEU A 364 28.40 -0.86 -6.55
N GLN A 365 29.31 0.02 -6.18
CA GLN A 365 30.51 -0.35 -5.43
C GLN A 365 30.19 -0.65 -3.97
N GLN A 366 31.05 -1.42 -3.31
CA GLN A 366 31.02 -1.56 -1.87
C GLN A 366 31.22 -0.19 -1.18
N GLY A 367 30.49 0.06 -0.10
CA GLY A 367 30.65 1.25 0.73
C GLY A 367 29.37 2.04 0.91
N LYS A 368 29.50 3.27 1.36
CA LYS A 368 28.37 4.15 1.64
C LYS A 368 27.86 4.82 0.38
N HIS A 369 26.56 4.90 0.28
CA HIS A 369 25.83 5.56 -0.80
C HIS A 369 24.78 6.51 -0.21
N ARG A 370 24.46 7.57 -0.96
CA ARG A 370 23.42 8.54 -0.60
C ARG A 370 22.39 8.63 -1.72
N LEU A 371 21.15 8.25 -1.41
CA LEU A 371 19.99 8.43 -2.26
C LEU A 371 19.29 9.74 -1.89
N SER A 372 18.90 10.55 -2.88
CA SER A 372 18.09 11.75 -2.69
C SER A 372 16.86 11.70 -3.59
N VAL A 373 15.71 12.06 -3.03
CA VAL A 373 14.43 12.25 -3.74
C VAL A 373 13.99 13.69 -3.54
N SER A 374 13.88 14.43 -4.63
CA SER A 374 13.47 15.83 -4.66
C SER A 374 12.17 15.99 -5.43
N ILE A 375 11.26 16.80 -4.89
CA ILE A 375 10.02 17.26 -5.55
C ILE A 375 9.98 18.77 -5.41
N PRO A 376 10.71 19.52 -6.26
CA PRO A 376 11.00 20.94 -6.04
C PRO A 376 9.78 21.85 -5.98
N ALA A 377 8.66 21.41 -6.56
CA ALA A 377 7.41 22.16 -6.59
C ALA A 377 6.32 21.56 -5.67
N ALA A 378 6.70 20.67 -4.75
CA ALA A 378 5.77 20.14 -3.75
C ALA A 378 5.22 21.27 -2.89
N GLN A 379 3.93 21.21 -2.59
CA GLN A 379 3.27 22.27 -1.82
C GLN A 379 3.26 21.96 -0.33
N PRO A 380 3.38 22.97 0.53
CA PRO A 380 3.24 22.81 1.97
C PRO A 380 1.77 22.52 2.33
N ALA A 381 1.56 21.89 3.48
CA ALA A 381 0.25 21.85 4.10
C ALA A 381 -0.11 23.27 4.58
N ALA A 382 -1.38 23.65 4.42
CA ALA A 382 -1.95 24.90 4.89
C ALA A 382 -3.20 24.61 5.74
N GLU A 383 -3.78 25.64 6.34
CA GLU A 383 -5.05 25.50 7.03
C GLU A 383 -6.12 25.00 6.03
N ASN A 384 -6.66 23.81 6.27
CA ASN A 384 -7.60 23.09 5.39
C ASN A 384 -7.04 22.56 4.05
N GLU A 385 -5.73 22.56 3.85
CA GLU A 385 -5.08 21.96 2.68
C GLU A 385 -3.96 21.02 3.11
N TYR A 386 -4.09 19.72 2.82
CA TYR A 386 -3.15 18.68 3.19
C TYR A 386 -2.44 18.15 1.96
N ASN A 387 -1.40 18.87 1.52
CA ASN A 387 -0.54 18.40 0.43
C ASN A 387 0.46 17.39 0.96
N SER A 388 0.56 16.23 0.32
CA SER A 388 1.50 15.19 0.71
C SER A 388 1.93 14.33 -0.47
N TRP A 389 3.15 13.78 -0.37
CA TRP A 389 3.64 12.75 -1.27
C TRP A 389 3.98 11.49 -0.48
N SER A 390 3.30 10.40 -0.83
CA SER A 390 3.64 9.09 -0.30
C SER A 390 4.67 8.43 -1.21
N VAL A 391 5.86 8.20 -0.69
CA VAL A 391 6.99 7.59 -1.41
C VAL A 391 7.40 6.30 -0.74
N SER A 392 7.58 5.25 -1.53
CA SER A 392 8.18 4.00 -1.11
C SER A 392 9.27 3.60 -2.10
N ALA A 393 10.41 3.15 -1.59
CA ALA A 393 11.54 2.78 -2.45
C ALA A 393 12.40 1.69 -1.81
N TYR A 394 12.87 0.79 -2.65
CA TYR A 394 13.77 -0.29 -2.27
C TYR A 394 14.71 -0.67 -3.42
N LEU A 395 15.85 -1.24 -3.05
CA LEU A 395 16.86 -1.76 -3.97
C LEU A 395 16.77 -3.29 -4.01
N VAL A 396 16.89 -3.87 -5.20
CA VAL A 396 16.94 -5.33 -5.42
C VAL A 396 18.22 -5.67 -6.18
N TYR A 397 19.02 -6.59 -5.68
CA TYR A 397 20.31 -7.00 -6.29
C TYR A 397 20.68 -8.45 -6.02
#